data_edc29a9df6ea547b507248bf3c4d7b97
#
_entry.id   edc29a9df6ea547b507248bf3c4d7b97
#
_cell.length_a   1.000
_cell.length_b   1.000
_cell.length_c   1.000
_cell.angle_alpha   90.00
_cell.angle_beta   90.00
_cell.angle_gamma   90.00
#
_symmetry.space_group_name_H-M   'P 1'
#
loop_
_entity.id
_entity.type
_entity.pdbx_description
1 polymer ?
#
loop_
_entity_poly.entity_id
_entity_poly.type
_entity_poly.pdbx_seq_one_letter_code
_entity_poly.pdbx_strand_id
1 'polypeptide(L)'
;MNAIVVSDLHIGSRFFLHQEFENFLENIPEDYELILNGDIIDDPDIELQPPHKRILDLIEKVSRRQRVIWVRGNHDDEYAQNGFKYIHFKSYYTIENRLLIAHGFDFDGIMPRSQVFINSFKLIHDIMIKFGSRPVHVASYAKKFELLYKVLRDNVMKNAVNYALENGYEAVICGHTHYPEDRVYNGIRYMNTGAWTESPAFYLQVVGNEMILNPIIS
;
A
#
# COMPACT_ATOMS: atom_id res chain seq x y z
N MET A 1 -3.88 18.57 10.81
CA MET A 1 -2.85 18.22 9.80
C MET A 1 -3.55 17.62 8.60
N ASN A 2 -3.04 17.86 7.36
CA ASN A 2 -3.60 17.29 6.14
C ASN A 2 -2.64 16.23 5.60
N ALA A 3 -3.14 15.06 5.21
CA ALA A 3 -2.33 13.99 4.65
C ALA A 3 -3.09 13.20 3.58
N ILE A 4 -2.34 12.66 2.64
CA ILE A 4 -2.80 11.68 1.66
C ILE A 4 -1.99 10.41 1.86
N VAL A 5 -2.68 9.26 1.97
CA VAL A 5 -2.06 7.96 2.14
C VAL A 5 -2.40 7.07 0.95
N VAL A 6 -1.39 6.47 0.36
CA VAL A 6 -1.48 5.44 -0.68
C VAL A 6 -0.59 4.27 -0.31
N SER A 7 -0.91 3.07 -0.75
CA SER A 7 -0.09 1.88 -0.55
C SER A 7 -0.10 0.97 -1.79
N ASP A 8 0.75 -0.03 -1.79
CA ASP A 8 0.72 -1.14 -2.76
C ASP A 8 0.73 -0.65 -4.22
N LEU A 9 1.66 0.26 -4.53
CA LEU A 9 1.84 0.76 -5.90
C LEU A 9 2.44 -0.31 -6.79
N HIS A 10 3.40 -1.09 -6.27
CA HIS A 10 4.14 -2.09 -7.02
C HIS A 10 4.75 -1.53 -8.30
N ILE A 11 5.48 -0.41 -8.19
CA ILE A 11 6.23 0.18 -9.30
C ILE A 11 7.24 -0.86 -9.81
N GLY A 12 7.19 -1.18 -11.09
CA GLY A 12 7.92 -2.29 -11.70
C GLY A 12 6.98 -3.38 -12.21
N SER A 13 5.82 -3.55 -11.56
CA SER A 13 4.78 -4.45 -12.01
C SER A 13 4.15 -3.96 -13.31
N ARG A 14 3.89 -4.89 -14.24
CA ARG A 14 3.13 -4.59 -15.47
C ARG A 14 1.67 -4.21 -15.23
N PHE A 15 1.19 -4.38 -13.99
CA PHE A 15 -0.19 -4.06 -13.60
C PHE A 15 -0.30 -2.70 -12.92
N PHE A 16 0.83 -2.06 -12.63
CA PHE A 16 0.84 -0.74 -11.99
C PHE A 16 0.15 0.30 -12.87
N LEU A 17 -0.83 0.98 -12.31
CA LEU A 17 -1.61 2.04 -12.96
C LEU A 17 -0.81 3.34 -13.02
N HIS A 18 0.30 3.31 -13.79
CA HIS A 18 1.31 4.38 -13.76
C HIS A 18 0.79 5.73 -14.29
N GLN A 19 -0.11 5.73 -15.28
CA GLN A 19 -0.69 6.97 -15.83
C GLN A 19 -1.65 7.63 -14.83
N GLU A 20 -2.50 6.83 -14.20
CA GLU A 20 -3.43 7.28 -13.16
C GLU A 20 -2.66 7.81 -11.96
N PHE A 21 -1.58 7.14 -11.57
CA PHE A 21 -0.75 7.58 -10.44
C PHE A 21 0.06 8.83 -10.77
N GLU A 22 0.57 8.97 -12.00
CA GLU A 22 1.23 10.20 -12.48
C GLU A 22 0.28 11.40 -12.38
N ASN A 23 -0.93 11.27 -12.93
CA ASN A 23 -1.97 12.31 -12.85
C ASN A 23 -2.34 12.62 -11.39
N PHE A 24 -2.43 11.62 -10.54
CA PHE A 24 -2.71 11.80 -9.13
C PHE A 24 -1.61 12.59 -8.43
N LEU A 25 -0.32 12.26 -8.62
CA LEU A 25 0.82 12.98 -8.03
C LEU A 25 0.89 14.45 -8.46
N GLU A 26 0.56 14.74 -9.73
CA GLU A 26 0.57 16.10 -10.26
C GLU A 26 -0.52 16.99 -9.63
N ASN A 27 -1.59 16.39 -9.11
CA ASN A 27 -2.74 17.09 -8.55
C ASN A 27 -2.83 17.05 -7.02
N ILE A 28 -1.84 16.47 -6.32
CA ILE A 28 -1.80 16.52 -4.84
C ILE A 28 -1.56 17.98 -4.39
N PRO A 29 -2.42 18.54 -3.52
CA PRO A 29 -2.21 19.87 -2.97
C PRO A 29 -0.92 19.95 -2.14
N GLU A 30 -0.19 21.06 -2.24
CA GLU A 30 1.13 21.21 -1.58
C GLU A 30 1.07 21.30 -0.05
N ASP A 31 -0.09 21.60 0.50
CA ASP A 31 -0.35 21.64 1.96
C ASP A 31 -0.65 20.27 2.58
N TYR A 32 -0.59 19.20 1.79
CA TYR A 32 -0.75 17.82 2.27
C TYR A 32 0.60 17.11 2.40
N GLU A 33 0.75 16.30 3.46
CA GLU A 33 1.80 15.29 3.51
C GLU A 33 1.42 14.12 2.60
N LEU A 34 2.36 13.61 1.80
CA LEU A 34 2.18 12.36 1.06
C LEU A 34 2.78 11.19 1.84
N ILE A 35 1.98 10.19 2.14
CA ILE A 35 2.40 8.99 2.86
C ILE A 35 2.29 7.79 1.92
N LEU A 36 3.43 7.26 1.55
CA LEU A 36 3.60 6.04 0.77
C LEU A 36 3.67 4.87 1.76
N ASN A 37 2.57 4.15 1.94
CA ASN A 37 2.42 3.18 3.02
C ASN A 37 2.81 1.75 2.59
N GLY A 38 4.03 1.58 2.11
CA GLY A 38 4.66 0.28 1.80
C GLY A 38 4.26 -0.35 0.47
N ASP A 39 5.08 -1.29 0.04
CA ASP A 39 4.99 -1.98 -1.25
C ASP A 39 4.90 -0.99 -2.44
N ILE A 40 5.77 0.02 -2.38
CA ILE A 40 5.87 1.04 -3.41
C ILE A 40 6.61 0.49 -4.62
N ILE A 41 7.64 -0.32 -4.40
CA ILE A 41 8.38 -1.05 -5.43
C ILE A 41 7.95 -2.52 -5.42
N ASP A 42 7.75 -3.11 -6.59
CA ASP A 42 7.34 -4.52 -6.74
C ASP A 42 8.49 -5.49 -6.46
N ASP A 43 9.66 -5.19 -7.04
CA ASP A 43 10.87 -5.99 -6.88
C ASP A 43 12.09 -5.06 -7.00
N PRO A 44 12.88 -4.89 -5.92
CA PRO A 44 14.03 -3.98 -5.90
C PRO A 44 15.17 -4.41 -6.81
N ASP A 45 15.23 -5.69 -7.19
CA ASP A 45 16.30 -6.24 -8.03
C ASP A 45 16.01 -6.09 -9.53
N ILE A 46 14.79 -5.68 -9.91
CA ILE A 46 14.41 -5.52 -11.31
C ILE A 46 14.68 -4.08 -11.79
N GLU A 47 15.34 -3.98 -12.95
CA GLU A 47 15.53 -2.68 -13.60
C GLU A 47 14.18 -2.10 -14.07
N LEU A 48 13.84 -0.92 -13.55
CA LEU A 48 12.58 -0.25 -13.88
C LEU A 48 12.60 0.28 -15.33
N GLN A 49 11.49 0.09 -16.01
CA GLN A 49 11.25 0.69 -17.33
C GLN A 49 11.08 2.21 -17.24
N PRO A 50 11.35 2.99 -18.31
CA PRO A 50 11.28 4.44 -18.28
C PRO A 50 10.01 5.06 -17.70
N PRO A 51 8.78 4.56 -17.99
CA PRO A 51 7.57 5.12 -17.38
C PRO A 51 7.57 4.98 -15.85
N HIS A 52 8.09 3.86 -15.33
CA HIS A 52 8.15 3.61 -13.89
C HIS A 52 9.27 4.41 -13.21
N LYS A 53 10.44 4.58 -13.87
CA LYS A 53 11.50 5.48 -13.39
C LYS A 53 10.97 6.91 -13.24
N ARG A 54 10.18 7.38 -14.21
CA ARG A 54 9.56 8.71 -14.18
C ARG A 54 8.67 8.92 -12.94
N ILE A 55 7.96 7.88 -12.49
CA ILE A 55 7.16 7.98 -11.26
C ILE A 55 8.03 8.23 -10.04
N LEU A 56 9.17 7.54 -9.92
CA LEU A 56 10.12 7.77 -8.82
C LEU A 56 10.69 9.20 -8.86
N ASP A 57 11.04 9.70 -10.05
CA ASP A 57 11.50 11.07 -10.24
C ASP A 57 10.43 12.09 -9.82
N LEU A 58 9.14 11.79 -10.10
CA LEU A 58 8.02 12.64 -9.68
C LEU A 58 7.82 12.60 -8.17
N ILE A 59 7.90 11.42 -7.53
CA ILE A 59 7.85 11.31 -6.07
C ILE A 59 8.97 12.12 -5.43
N GLU A 60 10.20 12.04 -5.97
CA GLU A 60 11.31 12.87 -5.49
C GLU A 60 11.06 14.36 -5.72
N LYS A 61 10.47 14.75 -6.86
CA LYS A 61 10.09 16.14 -7.12
C LYS A 61 9.02 16.63 -6.12
N VAL A 62 8.04 15.80 -5.82
CA VAL A 62 7.02 16.08 -4.79
C VAL A 62 7.69 16.28 -3.43
N SER A 63 8.68 15.45 -3.06
CA SER A 63 9.37 15.54 -1.77
C SER A 63 10.19 16.85 -1.57
N ARG A 64 10.43 17.60 -2.63
CA ARG A 64 11.09 18.92 -2.56
C ARG A 64 10.15 20.06 -2.20
N ARG A 65 8.83 19.88 -2.41
CA ARG A 65 7.81 20.91 -2.17
C ARG A 65 6.90 20.62 -0.98
N GLN A 66 6.75 19.34 -0.62
CA GLN A 66 5.94 18.89 0.50
C GLN A 66 6.58 17.70 1.18
N ARG A 67 6.15 17.42 2.41
CA ARG A 67 6.68 16.30 3.17
C ARG A 67 6.21 14.98 2.57
N VAL A 68 7.17 14.09 2.30
CA VAL A 68 6.90 12.71 1.84
C VAL A 68 7.45 11.74 2.88
N ILE A 69 6.58 10.86 3.36
CA ILE A 69 6.91 9.76 4.25
C ILE A 69 6.80 8.46 3.44
N TRP A 70 7.82 7.62 3.53
CA TRP A 70 7.78 6.27 2.98
C TRP A 70 7.82 5.28 4.14
N VAL A 71 6.70 4.61 4.38
CA VAL A 71 6.59 3.52 5.35
C VAL A 71 7.02 2.24 4.63
N ARG A 72 7.84 1.42 5.28
CA ARG A 72 8.33 0.17 4.69
C ARG A 72 7.19 -0.81 4.42
N GLY A 73 7.28 -1.51 3.28
CA GLY A 73 6.49 -2.69 2.96
C GLY A 73 7.34 -3.97 3.01
N ASN A 74 6.75 -5.09 2.66
CA ASN A 74 7.51 -6.35 2.59
C ASN A 74 8.24 -6.56 1.26
N HIS A 75 7.90 -5.79 0.23
CA HIS A 75 8.57 -5.81 -1.07
C HIS A 75 9.76 -4.83 -1.15
N ASP A 76 9.72 -3.74 -0.40
CA ASP A 76 10.63 -2.61 -0.57
C ASP A 76 11.42 -2.22 0.69
N ASP A 77 11.48 -3.08 1.70
CA ASP A 77 12.17 -2.81 2.97
C ASP A 77 13.66 -2.44 2.79
N GLU A 78 14.34 -3.05 1.81
CA GLU A 78 15.76 -2.77 1.51
C GLU A 78 15.95 -1.63 0.49
N TYR A 79 14.96 -1.38 -0.37
CA TYR A 79 15.05 -0.37 -1.43
C TYR A 79 15.05 1.06 -0.87
N ALA A 80 14.37 1.25 0.22
CA ALA A 80 14.09 2.53 0.84
C ALA A 80 15.33 3.34 1.27
N GLN A 81 16.52 2.75 1.32
CA GLN A 81 17.69 3.41 1.92
C GLN A 81 18.61 4.11 0.93
N ASN A 82 18.46 3.92 -0.38
CA ASN A 82 19.43 4.39 -1.37
C ASN A 82 18.83 5.42 -2.35
N GLY A 83 19.24 6.69 -2.20
CA GLY A 83 19.15 7.67 -3.28
C GLY A 83 18.16 8.82 -3.10
N PHE A 84 17.19 8.75 -2.19
CA PHE A 84 16.21 9.82 -1.98
C PHE A 84 16.62 10.78 -0.87
N LYS A 85 16.83 12.07 -1.21
CA LYS A 85 17.37 13.06 -0.26
C LYS A 85 16.32 13.66 0.68
N TYR A 86 15.07 13.74 0.24
CA TYR A 86 14.01 14.49 0.94
C TYR A 86 12.84 13.61 1.38
N ILE A 87 12.92 12.30 1.15
CA ILE A 87 11.92 11.33 1.59
C ILE A 87 12.30 10.80 2.97
N HIS A 88 11.33 10.74 3.88
CA HIS A 88 11.51 10.24 5.23
C HIS A 88 11.07 8.79 5.34
N PHE A 89 12.03 7.86 5.42
CA PHE A 89 11.76 6.43 5.58
C PHE A 89 11.45 6.08 7.03
N LYS A 90 10.40 5.28 7.24
CA LYS A 90 9.90 4.89 8.56
C LYS A 90 9.43 3.43 8.55
N SER A 91 9.52 2.74 9.70
CA SER A 91 8.88 1.42 9.87
C SER A 91 7.36 1.55 9.99
N TYR A 92 6.89 2.62 10.60
CA TYR A 92 5.50 3.05 10.69
C TYR A 92 5.48 4.56 10.86
N TYR A 93 4.32 5.17 10.66
CA TYR A 93 4.14 6.61 10.88
C TYR A 93 2.92 6.88 11.73
N THR A 94 2.90 7.99 12.46
CA THR A 94 1.74 8.38 13.26
C THR A 94 1.35 9.82 12.97
N ILE A 95 0.06 10.06 12.82
CA ILE A 95 -0.50 11.40 12.72
C ILE A 95 -1.06 11.77 14.11
N GLU A 96 -0.52 12.85 14.69
CA GLU A 96 -0.95 13.43 15.97
C GLU A 96 -1.02 12.41 17.13
N ASN A 97 -0.22 11.35 17.08
CA ASN A 97 -0.25 10.21 18.00
C ASN A 97 -1.63 9.54 18.15
N ARG A 98 -2.55 9.78 17.22
CA ARG A 98 -3.90 9.21 17.19
C ARG A 98 -4.09 8.17 16.10
N LEU A 99 -3.51 8.42 14.94
CA LEU A 99 -3.64 7.55 13.77
C LEU A 99 -2.34 6.82 13.56
N LEU A 100 -2.39 5.49 13.54
CA LEU A 100 -1.26 4.64 13.18
C LEU A 100 -1.31 4.33 11.68
N ILE A 101 -0.20 4.53 10.99
CA ILE A 101 -0.02 4.16 9.57
C ILE A 101 1.11 3.14 9.52
N ALA A 102 0.78 1.93 9.14
CA ALA A 102 1.70 0.81 8.99
C ALA A 102 1.26 -0.04 7.81
N HIS A 103 2.20 -0.58 7.04
CA HIS A 103 1.85 -1.32 5.82
C HIS A 103 0.92 -2.50 6.10
N GLY A 104 1.17 -3.26 7.14
CA GLY A 104 0.26 -4.33 7.57
C GLY A 104 0.87 -5.73 7.54
N PHE A 105 1.99 -5.95 6.88
CA PHE A 105 2.64 -7.27 6.82
C PHE A 105 3.11 -7.76 8.21
N ASP A 106 3.45 -6.86 9.12
CA ASP A 106 3.80 -7.21 10.50
C ASP A 106 2.61 -7.74 11.29
N PHE A 107 1.39 -7.43 10.86
CA PHE A 107 0.13 -7.92 11.45
C PHE A 107 -0.37 -9.21 10.81
N ASP A 108 0.24 -9.65 9.72
CA ASP A 108 -0.13 -10.89 9.05
C ASP A 108 0.45 -12.09 9.80
N GLY A 109 -0.41 -12.79 10.54
CA GLY A 109 -0.04 -14.00 11.27
C GLY A 109 -0.28 -15.30 10.49
N ILE A 110 -0.92 -15.24 9.32
CA ILE A 110 -1.33 -16.42 8.54
C ILE A 110 -0.40 -16.63 7.33
N MET A 111 -0.11 -15.57 6.57
CA MET A 111 0.81 -15.67 5.45
C MET A 111 2.23 -15.86 5.98
N PRO A 112 2.86 -16.99 5.72
CA PRO A 112 4.24 -17.18 6.14
C PRO A 112 5.10 -16.10 5.48
N ARG A 113 5.94 -15.45 6.26
CA ARG A 113 6.96 -14.49 5.81
C ARG A 113 8.01 -15.16 4.90
N SER A 114 7.79 -16.39 4.48
CA SER A 114 8.74 -17.14 3.67
C SER A 114 8.53 -16.86 2.19
N GLN A 115 9.60 -16.45 1.54
CA GLN A 115 9.71 -16.29 0.08
C GLN A 115 9.22 -17.52 -0.68
N VAL A 116 9.32 -18.71 -0.07
CA VAL A 116 8.85 -19.99 -0.64
C VAL A 116 7.35 -20.00 -0.92
N PHE A 117 6.53 -19.43 -0.01
CA PHE A 117 5.08 -19.38 -0.21
C PHE A 117 4.69 -18.39 -1.31
N ILE A 118 5.32 -17.21 -1.31
CA ILE A 118 5.12 -16.19 -2.35
C ILE A 118 5.50 -16.76 -3.72
N ASN A 119 6.64 -17.45 -3.80
CA ASN A 119 7.11 -18.07 -5.04
C ASN A 119 6.17 -19.21 -5.51
N SER A 120 5.60 -19.96 -4.58
CA SER A 120 4.62 -21.01 -4.92
C SER A 120 3.34 -20.42 -5.50
N PHE A 121 2.86 -19.31 -4.95
CA PHE A 121 1.70 -18.58 -5.48
C PHE A 121 2.00 -17.96 -6.86
N LYS A 122 3.18 -17.35 -7.03
CA LYS A 122 3.64 -16.83 -8.34
C LYS A 122 3.71 -17.96 -9.37
N LEU A 123 4.25 -19.11 -9.01
CA LEU A 123 4.34 -20.29 -9.90
C LEU A 123 2.96 -20.81 -10.32
N ILE A 124 2.01 -20.95 -9.40
CA ILE A 124 0.64 -21.39 -9.70
C ILE A 124 -0.04 -20.38 -10.64
N HIS A 125 0.12 -19.10 -10.38
CA HIS A 125 -0.42 -18.02 -11.21
C HIS A 125 0.17 -18.05 -12.64
N ASP A 126 1.50 -18.24 -12.78
CA ASP A 126 2.16 -18.32 -14.08
C ASP A 126 1.73 -19.57 -14.90
N ILE A 127 1.54 -20.69 -14.21
CA ILE A 127 1.02 -21.90 -14.81
C ILE A 127 -0.40 -21.64 -15.37
N MET A 128 -1.27 -20.96 -14.60
CA MET A 128 -2.63 -20.68 -15.04
C MET A 128 -2.70 -19.69 -16.21
N ILE A 129 -1.81 -18.70 -16.24
CA ILE A 129 -1.68 -17.79 -17.40
C ILE A 129 -1.28 -18.59 -18.64
N LYS A 130 -0.34 -19.52 -18.53
CA LYS A 130 0.06 -20.42 -19.64
C LYS A 130 -1.09 -21.28 -20.15
N PHE A 131 -2.05 -21.63 -19.29
CA PHE A 131 -3.25 -22.39 -19.67
C PHE A 131 -4.44 -21.51 -20.12
N GLY A 132 -4.20 -20.25 -20.50
CA GLY A 132 -5.18 -19.36 -21.13
C GLY A 132 -5.99 -18.50 -20.18
N SER A 133 -5.65 -18.41 -18.91
CA SER A 133 -6.22 -17.43 -18.00
C SER A 133 -5.76 -16.02 -18.38
N ARG A 134 -6.64 -15.02 -18.22
CA ARG A 134 -6.25 -13.62 -18.43
C ARG A 134 -5.19 -13.22 -17.40
N PRO A 135 -4.12 -12.53 -17.82
CA PRO A 135 -3.11 -12.05 -16.89
C PRO A 135 -3.74 -11.02 -15.93
N VAL A 136 -3.68 -11.32 -14.65
CA VAL A 136 -4.10 -10.43 -13.55
C VAL A 136 -3.01 -10.46 -12.47
N HIS A 137 -2.95 -9.43 -11.64
CA HIS A 137 -2.02 -9.43 -10.51
C HIS A 137 -2.32 -10.61 -9.58
N VAL A 138 -1.29 -11.21 -8.95
CA VAL A 138 -1.42 -12.41 -8.09
C VAL A 138 -2.41 -12.18 -6.96
N ALA A 139 -2.42 -10.99 -6.35
CA ALA A 139 -3.38 -10.64 -5.31
C ALA A 139 -4.82 -10.61 -5.83
N SER A 140 -5.06 -10.09 -7.05
CA SER A 140 -6.39 -10.13 -7.70
C SER A 140 -6.86 -11.55 -7.97
N TYR A 141 -5.93 -12.48 -8.19
CA TYR A 141 -6.26 -13.90 -8.33
C TYR A 141 -6.66 -14.52 -6.99
N ALA A 142 -5.95 -14.19 -5.91
CA ALA A 142 -6.28 -14.66 -4.56
C ALA A 142 -7.70 -14.25 -4.13
N LYS A 143 -8.19 -13.10 -4.59
CA LYS A 143 -9.56 -12.61 -4.34
C LYS A 143 -10.65 -13.54 -4.88
N LYS A 144 -10.38 -14.42 -5.86
CA LYS A 144 -11.33 -15.44 -6.35
C LYS A 144 -11.65 -16.49 -5.31
N PHE A 145 -10.80 -16.67 -4.30
CA PHE A 145 -11.04 -17.55 -3.17
C PHE A 145 -11.61 -16.75 -2.00
N GLU A 146 -12.80 -16.20 -2.18
CA GLU A 146 -13.43 -15.21 -1.29
C GLU A 146 -13.32 -15.55 0.20
N LEU A 147 -13.61 -16.82 0.56
CA LEU A 147 -13.60 -17.23 1.95
C LEU A 147 -12.19 -17.21 2.57
N LEU A 148 -11.21 -17.77 1.85
CA LEU A 148 -9.80 -17.76 2.28
C LEU A 148 -9.26 -16.34 2.36
N TYR A 149 -9.52 -15.55 1.32
CA TYR A 149 -9.06 -14.18 1.25
C TYR A 149 -9.67 -13.31 2.37
N LYS A 150 -10.96 -13.53 2.68
CA LYS A 150 -11.62 -12.89 3.82
C LYS A 150 -10.95 -13.25 5.15
N VAL A 151 -10.59 -14.50 5.35
CA VAL A 151 -9.89 -14.96 6.58
C VAL A 151 -8.54 -14.24 6.71
N LEU A 152 -7.76 -14.12 5.61
CA LEU A 152 -6.49 -13.42 5.61
C LEU A 152 -6.65 -11.93 5.97
N ARG A 153 -7.58 -11.23 5.32
CA ARG A 153 -7.87 -9.82 5.61
C ARG A 153 -8.33 -9.60 7.06
N ASP A 154 -9.28 -10.43 7.52
CA ASP A 154 -9.80 -10.34 8.89
C ASP A 154 -8.70 -10.62 9.93
N ASN A 155 -7.70 -11.44 9.60
CA ASN A 155 -6.55 -11.68 10.49
C ASN A 155 -5.68 -10.43 10.61
N VAL A 156 -5.27 -9.84 9.47
CA VAL A 156 -4.49 -8.59 9.45
C VAL A 156 -5.24 -7.48 10.18
N MET A 157 -6.52 -7.28 9.86
CA MET A 157 -7.35 -6.28 10.51
C MET A 157 -7.40 -6.46 12.04
N LYS A 158 -7.69 -7.68 12.52
CA LYS A 158 -7.80 -7.95 13.97
C LYS A 158 -6.50 -7.68 14.70
N ASN A 159 -5.37 -8.11 14.13
CA ASN A 159 -4.06 -7.92 14.74
C ASN A 159 -3.66 -6.43 14.74
N ALA A 160 -3.91 -5.71 13.64
CA ALA A 160 -3.66 -4.28 13.54
C ALA A 160 -4.51 -3.48 14.54
N VAL A 161 -5.80 -3.81 14.67
CA VAL A 161 -6.71 -3.18 15.62
C VAL A 161 -6.30 -3.47 17.06
N ASN A 162 -5.94 -4.71 17.39
CA ASN A 162 -5.46 -5.04 18.73
C ASN A 162 -4.20 -4.24 19.09
N TYR A 163 -3.25 -4.17 18.17
CA TYR A 163 -2.05 -3.35 18.35
C TYR A 163 -2.39 -1.87 18.55
N ALA A 164 -3.30 -1.32 17.74
CA ALA A 164 -3.75 0.06 17.87
C ALA A 164 -4.41 0.33 19.24
N LEU A 165 -5.26 -0.58 19.69
CA LEU A 165 -5.94 -0.50 20.99
C LEU A 165 -4.93 -0.53 22.16
N GLU A 166 -3.98 -1.46 22.14
CA GLU A 166 -2.95 -1.61 23.17
C GLU A 166 -2.02 -0.40 23.25
N ASN A 167 -1.83 0.32 22.14
CA ASN A 167 -0.95 1.49 22.08
C ASN A 167 -1.70 2.84 22.09
N GLY A 168 -3.03 2.83 22.29
CA GLY A 168 -3.82 4.04 22.46
C GLY A 168 -4.11 4.82 21.18
N TYR A 169 -4.08 4.15 20.01
CA TYR A 169 -4.47 4.77 18.74
C TYR A 169 -6.00 4.67 18.53
N GLU A 170 -6.56 5.66 17.89
CA GLU A 170 -7.99 5.73 17.55
C GLU A 170 -8.30 5.03 16.21
N ALA A 171 -7.31 4.99 15.32
CA ALA A 171 -7.43 4.33 14.03
C ALA A 171 -6.09 3.74 13.58
N VAL A 172 -6.16 2.71 12.71
CA VAL A 172 -5.03 2.13 12.02
C VAL A 172 -5.29 2.07 10.52
N ILE A 173 -4.31 2.53 9.74
CA ILE A 173 -4.34 2.57 8.28
C ILE A 173 -3.30 1.58 7.76
N CYS A 174 -3.75 0.62 6.95
CA CYS A 174 -2.93 -0.42 6.35
C CYS A 174 -3.00 -0.43 4.81
N GLY A 175 -2.15 -1.22 4.20
CA GLY A 175 -2.15 -1.75 2.84
C GLY A 175 -2.08 -3.27 2.88
N HIS A 176 -1.10 -3.87 2.19
CA HIS A 176 -0.72 -5.28 2.21
C HIS A 176 -1.77 -6.26 1.69
N THR A 177 -3.02 -6.12 2.08
CA THR A 177 -4.08 -7.03 1.63
C THR A 177 -4.69 -6.64 0.29
N HIS A 178 -4.29 -5.52 -0.31
CA HIS A 178 -4.79 -5.02 -1.60
C HIS A 178 -6.33 -4.87 -1.67
N TYR A 179 -7.01 -4.76 -0.55
CA TYR A 179 -8.47 -4.64 -0.52
C TYR A 179 -8.88 -3.35 0.19
N PRO A 180 -9.48 -2.40 -0.54
CA PRO A 180 -9.91 -1.15 0.06
C PRO A 180 -11.00 -1.43 1.10
N GLU A 181 -10.78 -0.99 2.32
CA GLU A 181 -11.68 -1.21 3.45
C GLU A 181 -11.74 0.00 4.37
N ASP A 182 -12.92 0.22 4.94
CA ASP A 182 -13.16 1.18 6.02
C ASP A 182 -14.15 0.53 7.00
N ARG A 183 -13.66 0.12 8.16
CA ARG A 183 -14.43 -0.65 9.15
C ARG A 183 -14.11 -0.20 10.56
N VAL A 184 -15.07 -0.31 11.46
CA VAL A 184 -14.84 -0.18 12.90
C VAL A 184 -14.86 -1.57 13.52
N TYR A 185 -13.82 -1.89 14.28
CA TYR A 185 -13.72 -3.14 15.04
C TYR A 185 -13.17 -2.82 16.44
N ASN A 186 -13.85 -3.32 17.49
CA ASN A 186 -13.50 -3.04 18.89
C ASN A 186 -13.30 -1.54 19.22
N GLY A 187 -14.07 -0.66 18.57
CA GLY A 187 -13.98 0.79 18.77
C GLY A 187 -12.85 1.49 18.00
N ILE A 188 -11.97 0.75 17.35
CA ILE A 188 -10.89 1.29 16.51
C ILE A 188 -11.33 1.29 15.04
N ARG A 189 -11.09 2.38 14.31
CA ARG A 189 -11.32 2.44 12.87
C ARG A 189 -10.13 1.83 12.13
N TYR A 190 -10.39 0.77 11.37
CA TYR A 190 -9.44 0.14 10.47
C TYR A 190 -9.72 0.58 9.04
N MET A 191 -8.69 1.05 8.35
CA MET A 191 -8.76 1.44 6.95
C MET A 191 -7.65 0.78 6.15
N ASN A 192 -7.97 0.41 4.91
CA ASN A 192 -6.99 -0.12 3.97
C ASN A 192 -7.14 0.61 2.64
N THR A 193 -6.03 1.07 2.08
CA THR A 193 -6.03 1.88 0.86
C THR A 193 -6.09 1.05 -0.42
N GLY A 194 -6.14 -0.29 -0.31
CA GLY A 194 -6.16 -1.15 -1.50
C GLY A 194 -4.83 -1.17 -2.22
N ALA A 195 -4.86 -1.32 -3.55
CA ALA A 195 -3.65 -1.36 -4.38
C ALA A 195 -3.83 -0.58 -5.68
N TRP A 196 -2.70 -0.11 -6.25
CA TRP A 196 -2.64 0.60 -7.53
C TRP A 196 -2.31 -0.34 -8.71
N THR A 197 -2.58 -1.63 -8.53
CA THR A 197 -2.44 -2.65 -9.57
C THR A 197 -3.77 -3.12 -10.15
N GLU A 198 -4.88 -2.53 -9.71
CA GLU A 198 -6.24 -2.80 -10.17
C GLU A 198 -7.12 -1.55 -10.06
N SER A 199 -8.08 -1.41 -10.99
CA SER A 199 -9.00 -0.26 -11.04
C SER A 199 -10.34 -0.62 -10.37
N PRO A 200 -10.97 0.32 -9.62
CA PRO A 200 -10.41 1.61 -9.25
C PRO A 200 -9.33 1.50 -8.17
N ALA A 201 -8.26 2.28 -8.30
CA ALA A 201 -7.32 2.49 -7.20
C ALA A 201 -7.93 3.42 -6.15
N PHE A 202 -7.40 3.39 -4.94
CA PHE A 202 -7.89 4.22 -3.83
C PHE A 202 -6.76 5.00 -3.18
N TYR A 203 -7.12 6.12 -2.56
CA TYR A 203 -6.27 6.83 -1.62
C TYR A 203 -7.08 7.26 -0.41
N LEU A 204 -6.43 7.36 0.73
CA LEU A 204 -7.02 7.91 1.93
C LEU A 204 -6.65 9.39 2.06
N GLN A 205 -7.65 10.24 2.23
CA GLN A 205 -7.48 11.64 2.56
C GLN A 205 -7.76 11.85 4.06
N VAL A 206 -6.83 12.52 4.74
CA VAL A 206 -6.96 12.93 6.13
C VAL A 206 -6.97 14.45 6.18
N VAL A 207 -8.01 15.04 6.74
CA VAL A 207 -8.17 16.50 6.95
C VAL A 207 -8.61 16.74 8.38
N GLY A 208 -7.71 17.18 9.23
CA GLY A 208 -7.98 17.27 10.67
C GLY A 208 -8.38 15.91 11.25
N ASN A 209 -9.66 15.82 11.69
CA ASN A 209 -10.22 14.57 12.23
C ASN A 209 -10.96 13.71 11.21
N GLU A 210 -11.16 14.22 10.00
CA GLU A 210 -11.87 13.49 8.95
C GLU A 210 -10.92 12.57 8.19
N MET A 211 -11.38 11.37 7.90
CA MET A 211 -10.66 10.36 7.12
C MET A 211 -11.62 9.81 6.07
N ILE A 212 -11.30 10.00 4.79
CA ILE A 212 -12.15 9.62 3.66
C ILE A 212 -11.35 8.76 2.69
N LEU A 213 -11.83 7.55 2.46
CA LEU A 213 -11.27 6.65 1.45
C LEU A 213 -11.92 6.97 0.10
N ASN A 214 -11.13 7.47 -0.84
CA ASN A 214 -11.59 7.95 -2.14
C ASN A 214 -11.12 7.03 -3.27
N PRO A 215 -12.00 6.65 -4.21
CA PRO A 215 -11.59 5.98 -5.43
C PRO A 215 -10.97 6.98 -6.42
N ILE A 216 -10.01 6.52 -7.21
CA ILE A 216 -9.55 7.22 -8.42
C ILE A 216 -10.57 6.95 -9.52
N ILE A 217 -11.24 8.00 -9.95
CA ILE A 217 -12.20 7.95 -11.06
C ILE A 217 -11.43 8.37 -12.32
N SER A 218 -11.22 7.42 -13.22
CA SER A 218 -10.61 7.64 -14.55
C SER A 218 -11.62 8.20 -15.54
#